data_d74a13c023b83bbdc8e4c2b972ba394d
#
_entry.id   d74a13c023b83bbdc8e4c2b972ba394d
#
_cell.length_a   1.000
_cell.length_b   1.000
_cell.length_c   1.000
_cell.angle_alpha   90.00
_cell.angle_beta   90.00
_cell.angle_gamma   90.00
#
_symmetry.space_group_name_H-M   'P 1'
#
loop_
_entity.id
_entity.type
_entity.pdbx_description
1 polymer ?
#
loop_
_entity_poly.entity_id
_entity_poly.type
_entity_poly.pdbx_seq_one_letter_code
_entity_poly.pdbx_strand_id
1 'polypeptide(L)' 'MSEVLTAAEIASQYSAAMDSANLITKVLATPADYADDSTVLARNVEHLKIVVAKDYWTSENLTPLNNAITAGEA' A
#
# COMPACT_ATOMS: atom_id res chain seq x y z
N MET A 1 15.62 17.50 -1.27
CA MET A 1 15.73 17.22 -2.71
C MET A 1 14.83 16.05 -3.06
N SER A 2 13.98 16.21 -4.08
CA SER A 2 13.10 15.11 -4.50
C SER A 2 13.89 13.97 -5.08
N GLU A 3 13.41 12.76 -4.85
CA GLU A 3 13.96 11.60 -5.53
C GLU A 3 13.62 11.67 -7.02
N VAL A 4 14.59 11.33 -7.86
CA VAL A 4 14.37 11.23 -9.29
C VAL A 4 14.49 9.77 -9.66
N LEU A 5 13.35 9.16 -10.00
CA LEU A 5 13.29 7.75 -10.37
C LEU A 5 12.95 7.61 -11.85
N THR A 6 13.49 6.57 -12.47
CA THR A 6 13.09 6.23 -13.84
C THR A 6 11.67 5.64 -13.83
N ALA A 7 11.03 5.63 -14.99
CA ALA A 7 9.70 5.02 -15.12
C ALA A 7 9.70 3.55 -14.69
N ALA A 8 10.78 2.82 -14.98
CA ALA A 8 10.92 1.42 -14.58
C ALA A 8 11.01 1.27 -13.06
N GLU A 9 11.73 2.18 -12.40
CA GLU A 9 11.85 2.18 -10.94
C GLU A 9 10.53 2.50 -10.27
N ILE A 10 9.78 3.48 -10.81
CA ILE A 10 8.46 3.83 -10.29
C ILE A 10 7.50 2.65 -10.47
N ALA A 11 7.52 1.99 -11.61
CA ALA A 11 6.68 0.81 -11.86
C ALA A 11 6.99 -0.32 -10.88
N SER A 12 8.27 -0.54 -10.57
CA SER A 12 8.69 -1.54 -9.59
C SER A 12 8.20 -1.19 -8.19
N GLN A 13 8.32 0.08 -7.78
CA GLN A 13 7.81 0.55 -6.49
C GLN A 13 6.29 0.43 -6.41
N TYR A 14 5.60 0.72 -7.51
CA TYR A 14 4.16 0.59 -7.58
C TYR A 14 3.72 -0.86 -7.40
N SER A 15 4.41 -1.80 -8.07
CA SER A 15 4.11 -3.23 -7.94
C SER A 15 4.24 -3.68 -6.48
N ALA A 16 5.31 -3.26 -5.81
CA ALA A 16 5.52 -3.58 -4.40
C ALA A 16 4.43 -2.96 -3.51
N ALA A 17 4.03 -1.73 -3.81
CA ALA A 17 2.97 -1.04 -3.07
C ALA A 17 1.63 -1.75 -3.27
N MET A 18 1.33 -2.20 -4.48
CA MET A 18 0.10 -2.94 -4.76
C MET A 18 0.07 -4.29 -4.06
N ASP A 19 1.22 -4.93 -3.85
CA ASP A 19 1.27 -6.16 -3.06
C ASP A 19 0.77 -5.90 -1.63
N SER A 20 1.17 -4.79 -1.02
CA SER A 20 0.68 -4.39 0.30
C SER A 20 -0.81 -4.05 0.27
N ALA A 21 -1.26 -3.33 -0.76
CA ALA A 21 -2.67 -2.98 -0.92
C ALA A 21 -3.54 -4.24 -1.07
N ASN A 22 -3.08 -5.19 -1.87
CA ASN A 22 -3.78 -6.45 -2.07
C ASN A 22 -3.82 -7.27 -0.79
N LEU A 23 -2.75 -7.25 -0.01
CA LEU A 23 -2.71 -7.94 1.27
C LEU A 23 -3.72 -7.33 2.26
N ILE A 24 -3.83 -6.01 2.31
CA ILE A 24 -4.83 -5.33 3.14
C ILE A 24 -6.23 -5.82 2.75
N THR A 25 -6.54 -5.83 1.46
CA THR A 25 -7.83 -6.30 0.96
C THR A 25 -8.08 -7.74 1.36
N LYS A 26 -7.07 -8.59 1.25
CA LYS A 26 -7.18 -10.01 1.60
C LYS A 26 -7.42 -10.22 3.09
N VAL A 27 -6.71 -9.47 3.93
CA VAL A 27 -6.90 -9.53 5.39
C VAL A 27 -8.32 -9.15 5.76
N LEU A 28 -8.85 -8.09 5.15
CA LEU A 28 -10.21 -7.63 5.43
C LEU A 28 -11.27 -8.63 4.95
N ALA A 29 -11.01 -9.32 3.85
CA ALA A 29 -11.93 -10.34 3.31
C ALA A 29 -11.87 -11.66 4.09
N THR A 30 -10.71 -12.01 4.64
CA THR A 30 -10.49 -13.29 5.32
C THR A 30 -9.75 -13.10 6.65
N PRO A 31 -10.35 -12.37 7.62
CA PRO A 31 -9.66 -12.03 8.86
C PRO A 31 -9.25 -13.26 9.68
N ALA A 32 -9.98 -14.37 9.56
CA ALA A 32 -9.66 -15.59 10.29
C ALA A 32 -8.31 -16.18 9.85
N ASP A 33 -7.91 -15.98 8.60
CA ASP A 33 -6.63 -16.49 8.10
C ASP A 33 -5.43 -15.74 8.70
N TYR A 34 -5.68 -14.57 9.30
CA TYR A 34 -4.65 -13.71 9.88
C TYR A 34 -4.84 -13.55 11.40
N ALA A 35 -5.60 -14.45 12.02
CA ALA A 35 -5.88 -14.36 13.45
C ALA A 35 -4.61 -14.47 14.31
N ASP A 36 -3.58 -15.16 13.81
CA ASP A 36 -2.31 -15.33 14.51
C ASP A 36 -1.39 -14.10 14.42
N ASP A 37 -1.68 -13.16 13.54
CA ASP A 37 -0.89 -11.94 13.38
C ASP A 37 -1.80 -10.72 13.35
N SER A 38 -2.09 -10.20 14.53
CA SER A 38 -2.95 -9.03 14.68
C SER A 38 -2.31 -7.73 14.17
N THR A 39 -1.01 -7.75 13.83
CA THR A 39 -0.29 -6.56 13.38
C THR A 39 -0.20 -6.46 11.86
N VAL A 40 -0.57 -7.50 11.12
CA VAL A 40 -0.37 -7.53 9.66
C VAL A 40 -1.09 -6.37 8.96
N LEU A 41 -2.33 -6.10 9.35
CA LEU A 41 -3.11 -5.03 8.74
C LEU A 41 -2.48 -3.66 9.04
N ALA A 42 -2.19 -3.39 10.30
CA ALA A 42 -1.60 -2.12 10.72
C ALA A 42 -0.25 -1.87 10.05
N ARG A 43 0.60 -2.90 9.96
CA ARG A 43 1.92 -2.76 9.32
C ARG A 43 1.79 -2.39 7.84
N ASN A 44 0.86 -3.01 7.13
CA ASN A 44 0.68 -2.72 5.72
C ASN A 44 0.05 -1.36 5.48
N VAL A 45 -0.87 -0.94 6.34
CA VAL A 45 -1.44 0.41 6.29
C VAL A 45 -0.34 1.45 6.52
N GLU A 46 0.49 1.29 7.54
CA GLU A 46 1.59 2.21 7.82
C GLU A 46 2.60 2.25 6.67
N HIS A 47 2.91 1.09 6.09
CA HIS A 47 3.81 1.02 4.94
C HIS A 47 3.25 1.83 3.77
N LEU A 48 1.97 1.68 3.45
CA LEU A 48 1.36 2.43 2.36
C LEU A 48 1.32 3.93 2.63
N LYS A 49 1.10 4.34 3.88
CA LYS A 49 1.14 5.77 4.23
C LYS A 49 2.50 6.38 3.93
N ILE A 50 3.57 5.65 4.20
CA ILE A 50 4.94 6.09 3.87
C ILE A 50 5.13 6.14 2.37
N VAL A 51 4.65 5.13 1.65
CA VAL A 51 4.77 5.05 0.19
C VAL A 51 4.05 6.20 -0.49
N VAL A 52 2.80 6.48 -0.13
CA VAL A 52 2.01 7.53 -0.79
C VAL A 52 2.50 8.94 -0.46
N ALA A 53 3.34 9.09 0.57
CA ALA A 53 3.93 10.37 0.91
C ALA A 53 5.04 10.79 -0.06
N LYS A 54 5.54 9.87 -0.89
CA LYS A 54 6.53 10.18 -1.93
C LYS A 54 5.90 11.05 -3.02
N ASP A 55 6.70 11.86 -3.69
CA ASP A 55 6.24 12.89 -4.61
C ASP A 55 6.27 12.49 -6.09
N TYR A 56 6.60 11.25 -6.41
CA TYR A 56 6.72 10.80 -7.80
C TYR A 56 5.48 10.05 -8.33
N TRP A 57 4.45 9.87 -7.52
CA TRP A 57 3.25 9.15 -7.92
C TRP A 57 2.30 10.02 -8.74
N THR A 58 1.65 9.41 -9.73
CA THR A 58 0.51 10.03 -10.41
C THR A 58 -0.75 9.83 -9.57
N SER A 59 -1.80 10.60 -9.88
CA SER A 59 -3.08 10.41 -9.21
C SER A 59 -3.67 9.02 -9.50
N GLU A 60 -3.40 8.46 -10.68
CA GLU A 60 -3.82 7.10 -11.02
C GLU A 60 -3.15 6.06 -10.12
N ASN A 61 -1.88 6.25 -9.80
CA ASN A 61 -1.17 5.37 -8.88
C ASN A 61 -1.72 5.49 -7.46
N LEU A 62 -1.98 6.73 -7.03
CA LEU A 62 -2.41 7.01 -5.67
C LEU A 62 -3.81 6.50 -5.35
N THR A 63 -4.72 6.49 -6.32
CA THR A 63 -6.11 6.09 -6.08
C THR A 63 -6.24 4.71 -5.45
N PRO A 64 -5.69 3.62 -6.04
CA PRO A 64 -5.82 2.31 -5.41
C PRO A 64 -5.08 2.20 -4.09
N LEU A 65 -3.93 2.88 -3.94
CA LEU A 65 -3.16 2.84 -2.70
C LEU A 65 -3.92 3.54 -1.57
N ASN A 66 -4.48 4.73 -1.84
CA ASN A 66 -5.26 5.45 -0.85
C ASN A 66 -6.56 4.72 -0.50
N ASN A 67 -7.19 4.05 -1.47
CA ASN A 67 -8.37 3.24 -1.21
C ASN A 67 -8.05 2.10 -0.25
N ALA A 68 -6.90 1.45 -0.41
CA ALA A 68 -6.48 0.38 0.48
C ALA A 68 -6.20 0.90 1.89
N ILE A 69 -5.56 2.07 2.01
CA ILE A 69 -5.32 2.70 3.31
C ILE A 69 -6.63 3.00 4.00
N THR A 70 -7.57 3.61 3.30
CA THR A 70 -8.88 3.96 3.84
C THR A 70 -9.62 2.72 4.34
N ALA A 71 -9.62 1.65 3.54
CA ALA A 71 -10.26 0.40 3.91
C ALA A 71 -9.59 -0.21 5.15
N GLY A 72 -8.27 -0.17 5.22
CA GLY A 72 -7.53 -0.73 6.35
C GLY A 72 -7.68 0.05 7.64
N GLU A 73 -8.00 1.34 7.55
CA GLU A 73 -8.20 2.20 8.72
C GLU A 73 -9.65 2.23 9.20
N ALA A 74 -10.56 1.70 8.41
CA ALA A 74 -11.98 1.70 8.74
C ALA A 74 -12.32 0.76 9.92
#